data_3de5fbdf6cd4c3d89ef61558c4a0e8c0
#
_entry.id   3de5fbdf6cd4c3d89ef61558c4a0e8c0
#
_cell.length_a   1.000
_cell.length_b   1.000
_cell.length_c   1.000
_cell.angle_alpha   90.00
_cell.angle_beta   90.00
_cell.angle_gamma   90.00
#
_symmetry.space_group_name_H-M   'P 1'
#
loop_
_entity.id
_entity.type
_entity.pdbx_description
1 polymer ?
#
loop_
_entity_poly.entity_id
_entity_poly.type
_entity_poly.pdbx_seq_one_letter_code
_entity_poly.pdbx_strand_id
1 'polypeptide(L)'
;MAETRNKNNKRVDELKKALESGGRVLPNNFEAEQAVLGCALIDSEICLNIIGRLEEADFYNETHKNIFKAIRDLQKDSINVDFVSVSDYLENKGLINSAGGISYITSLTNIVPSAAGYSHYVEIVKRDSVLRQLIITCGDAITKAYDKDADETILGAAEKALYEIAEKGQRGTLENIEVPLQNVINKIETIYKDPNSLKGLKTGFYQIDKVTNGLQNSDLIILAARPGVGKTSLAMNIVTNAAIERGAKCAVFSLEMGRDQLVQRMLFSVAGVSMAKALRGEINENDWVKIWKAEKKLKNTEIYIDDNAMNTPAQVLSKCRKIKREKGLDLVVIDYLGLMKSDEKTDNRQNEVASISRQMKILAKELNVPVITLCQLNRSVESRDTKDGKPAKPMLSDLRESGSIEQDADMVWFIHRDMTAKEIAEDRTGNYTAELIIAKFRNGQPGSVYIGWDGSRTSFYNLEKDANEQSLVNQYEKNEEAKQTRKNKEKSFAETAGSIVNEIDIEQDLVGLEPPPEIAEEPPVMDFSDVQIPTDDEIF
;
A
#
# COMPACT_ATOMS: atom_id res chain seq x y z
N MET A 1 -26.30 11.40 -14.91
CA MET A 1 -25.44 10.21 -15.15
C MET A 1 -25.89 9.34 -16.34
N ALA A 2 -27.18 9.05 -16.56
CA ALA A 2 -27.66 8.26 -17.71
C ALA A 2 -27.49 8.98 -19.06
N GLU A 3 -27.74 10.28 -19.14
CA GLU A 3 -27.57 11.07 -20.38
C GLU A 3 -26.12 11.24 -20.83
N THR A 4 -25.18 11.35 -19.86
CA THR A 4 -23.73 11.44 -20.16
C THR A 4 -23.18 10.11 -20.69
N ARG A 5 -23.69 8.98 -20.16
CA ARG A 5 -23.35 7.64 -20.62
C ARG A 5 -23.84 7.36 -22.06
N ASN A 6 -25.02 7.89 -22.39
CA ASN A 6 -25.60 7.73 -23.73
C ASN A 6 -24.89 8.59 -24.79
N LYS A 7 -24.43 9.80 -24.42
CA LYS A 7 -23.61 10.66 -25.29
C LYS A 7 -22.22 10.05 -25.57
N ASN A 8 -21.59 9.45 -24.57
CA ASN A 8 -20.30 8.78 -24.75
C ASN A 8 -20.40 7.55 -25.66
N ASN A 9 -21.43 6.73 -25.52
CA ASN A 9 -21.62 5.57 -26.40
C ASN A 9 -21.82 5.99 -27.85
N LYS A 10 -22.59 7.06 -28.12
CA LYS A 10 -22.83 7.57 -29.47
C LYS A 10 -21.54 8.08 -30.14
N ARG A 11 -20.68 8.80 -29.38
CA ARG A 11 -19.36 9.26 -29.87
C ARG A 11 -18.40 8.12 -30.16
N VAL A 12 -18.39 7.08 -29.32
CA VAL A 12 -17.57 5.86 -29.54
C VAL A 12 -18.00 5.15 -30.83
N ASP A 13 -19.30 5.07 -31.11
CA ASP A 13 -19.81 4.46 -32.35
C ASP A 13 -19.51 5.32 -33.59
N GLU A 14 -19.52 6.64 -33.47
CA GLU A 14 -19.10 7.55 -34.54
C GLU A 14 -17.60 7.44 -34.82
N LEU A 15 -16.77 7.31 -33.80
CA LEU A 15 -15.33 7.07 -33.94
C LEU A 15 -15.03 5.70 -34.59
N LYS A 16 -15.73 4.63 -34.17
CA LYS A 16 -15.64 3.32 -34.83
C LYS A 16 -15.96 3.44 -36.32
N LYS A 17 -17.06 4.07 -36.67
CA LYS A 17 -17.46 4.27 -38.08
C LYS A 17 -16.45 5.11 -38.87
N ALA A 18 -15.87 6.14 -38.27
CA ALA A 18 -14.87 6.98 -38.88
C ALA A 18 -13.55 6.22 -39.14
N LEU A 19 -13.13 5.35 -38.20
CA LEU A 19 -11.96 4.49 -38.37
C LEU A 19 -12.20 3.40 -39.44
N GLU A 20 -13.38 2.81 -39.48
CA GLU A 20 -13.79 1.81 -40.47
C GLU A 20 -13.91 2.42 -41.89
N SER A 21 -14.39 3.65 -42.01
CA SER A 21 -14.44 4.39 -43.27
C SER A 21 -13.04 4.72 -43.83
N GLY A 22 -12.03 4.80 -42.95
CA GLY A 22 -10.62 4.94 -43.33
C GLY A 22 -9.91 3.62 -43.66
N GLY A 23 -10.62 2.50 -43.76
CA GLY A 23 -10.08 1.18 -44.09
C GLY A 23 -9.27 0.51 -42.97
N ARG A 24 -9.35 1.00 -41.74
CA ARG A 24 -8.67 0.42 -40.57
C ARG A 24 -9.68 -0.30 -39.68
N VAL A 25 -9.61 -1.63 -39.65
CA VAL A 25 -10.40 -2.46 -38.75
C VAL A 25 -9.75 -2.44 -37.35
N LEU A 26 -10.58 -2.29 -36.29
CA LEU A 26 -10.09 -2.38 -34.92
C LEU A 26 -9.49 -3.77 -34.65
N PRO A 27 -8.43 -3.90 -33.85
CA PRO A 27 -7.82 -5.16 -33.50
C PRO A 27 -8.86 -6.16 -33.00
N ASN A 28 -8.94 -7.31 -33.65
CA ASN A 28 -9.84 -8.41 -33.29
C ASN A 28 -9.30 -9.74 -33.82
N ASN A 29 -9.65 -10.83 -33.16
CA ASN A 29 -9.37 -12.18 -33.63
C ASN A 29 -10.62 -13.03 -33.43
N PHE A 30 -11.39 -13.15 -34.50
CA PHE A 30 -12.67 -13.86 -34.48
C PHE A 30 -12.52 -15.34 -34.09
N GLU A 31 -11.48 -16.01 -34.59
CA GLU A 31 -11.20 -17.42 -34.30
C GLU A 31 -10.84 -17.62 -32.82
N ALA A 32 -10.06 -16.71 -32.23
CA ALA A 32 -9.73 -16.79 -30.81
C ALA A 32 -10.96 -16.53 -29.91
N GLU A 33 -11.87 -15.63 -30.29
CA GLU A 33 -13.12 -15.40 -29.58
C GLU A 33 -14.01 -16.64 -29.63
N GLN A 34 -14.15 -17.27 -30.80
CA GLN A 34 -14.89 -18.52 -30.95
C GLN A 34 -14.29 -19.65 -30.11
N ALA A 35 -12.97 -19.79 -30.11
CA ALA A 35 -12.27 -20.80 -29.36
C ALA A 35 -12.47 -20.62 -27.84
N VAL A 36 -12.42 -19.36 -27.34
CA VAL A 36 -12.71 -19.06 -25.92
C VAL A 36 -14.12 -19.49 -25.54
N LEU A 37 -15.13 -19.14 -26.33
CA LEU A 37 -16.51 -19.51 -26.09
C LEU A 37 -16.72 -21.02 -26.16
N GLY A 38 -16.10 -21.68 -27.14
CA GLY A 38 -16.13 -23.13 -27.30
C GLY A 38 -15.53 -23.84 -26.07
N CYS A 39 -14.37 -23.40 -25.59
CA CYS A 39 -13.76 -23.94 -24.35
C CYS A 39 -14.68 -23.77 -23.13
N ALA A 40 -15.35 -22.62 -22.99
CA ALA A 40 -16.26 -22.34 -21.89
C ALA A 40 -17.52 -23.21 -21.90
N LEU A 41 -17.98 -23.63 -23.10
CA LEU A 41 -19.16 -24.50 -23.28
C LEU A 41 -18.84 -25.99 -23.11
N ILE A 42 -17.57 -26.39 -23.20
CA ILE A 42 -17.13 -27.79 -23.10
C ILE A 42 -16.77 -28.17 -21.68
N ASP A 43 -16.14 -27.26 -20.93
CA ASP A 43 -15.54 -27.53 -19.61
C ASP A 43 -15.94 -26.46 -18.60
N SER A 44 -16.63 -26.86 -17.54
CA SER A 44 -17.16 -25.95 -16.51
C SER A 44 -16.07 -25.36 -15.61
N GLU A 45 -14.95 -26.05 -15.39
CA GLU A 45 -13.82 -25.53 -14.60
C GLU A 45 -13.06 -24.46 -15.42
N ILE A 46 -12.85 -24.75 -16.69
CA ILE A 46 -12.25 -23.78 -17.62
C ILE A 46 -13.16 -22.57 -17.84
N CYS A 47 -14.47 -22.77 -17.86
CA CYS A 47 -15.45 -21.68 -17.91
C CYS A 47 -15.27 -20.69 -16.76
N LEU A 48 -15.10 -21.16 -15.54
CA LEU A 48 -14.82 -20.31 -14.36
C LEU A 48 -13.54 -19.49 -14.54
N ASN A 49 -12.48 -20.12 -15.04
CA ASN A 49 -11.21 -19.45 -15.29
C ASN A 49 -11.34 -18.37 -16.38
N ILE A 50 -12.11 -18.61 -17.44
CA ILE A 50 -12.37 -17.66 -18.52
C ILE A 50 -13.18 -16.46 -17.99
N ILE A 51 -14.26 -16.70 -17.22
CA ILE A 51 -15.09 -15.64 -16.61
C ILE A 51 -14.27 -14.76 -15.65
N GLY A 52 -13.30 -15.36 -14.93
CA GLY A 52 -12.40 -14.61 -14.04
C GLY A 52 -11.43 -13.67 -14.78
N ARG A 53 -11.14 -13.93 -16.06
CA ARG A 53 -10.11 -13.20 -16.85
C ARG A 53 -10.70 -12.27 -17.89
N LEU A 54 -11.89 -12.54 -18.42
CA LEU A 54 -12.54 -11.77 -19.48
C LEU A 54 -13.85 -11.14 -19.02
N GLU A 55 -14.16 -10.00 -19.66
CA GLU A 55 -15.44 -9.30 -19.52
C GLU A 55 -16.17 -9.29 -20.88
N GLU A 56 -17.49 -9.01 -20.89
CA GLU A 56 -18.28 -8.89 -22.15
C GLU A 56 -17.66 -7.89 -23.12
N ALA A 57 -17.11 -6.78 -22.59
CA ALA A 57 -16.47 -5.74 -23.38
C ALA A 57 -15.16 -6.19 -24.06
N ASP A 58 -14.57 -7.30 -23.63
CA ASP A 58 -13.33 -7.83 -24.22
C ASP A 58 -13.58 -8.48 -25.59
N PHE A 59 -14.80 -8.87 -25.92
CA PHE A 59 -15.17 -9.41 -27.21
C PHE A 59 -15.43 -8.28 -28.23
N TYR A 60 -15.01 -8.46 -29.46
CA TYR A 60 -15.29 -7.53 -30.56
C TYR A 60 -16.65 -7.78 -31.17
N ASN A 61 -16.98 -9.06 -31.42
CA ASN A 61 -18.23 -9.46 -32.07
C ASN A 61 -19.42 -9.38 -31.11
N GLU A 62 -20.48 -8.68 -31.50
CA GLU A 62 -21.70 -8.53 -30.68
C GLU A 62 -22.39 -9.86 -30.39
N THR A 63 -22.34 -10.80 -31.34
CA THR A 63 -22.85 -12.17 -31.14
C THR A 63 -22.10 -12.86 -30.00
N HIS A 64 -20.76 -12.76 -29.97
CA HIS A 64 -19.92 -13.35 -28.93
C HIS A 64 -20.12 -12.67 -27.56
N LYS A 65 -20.35 -11.35 -27.54
CA LYS A 65 -20.69 -10.62 -26.31
C LYS A 65 -21.98 -11.15 -25.69
N ASN A 66 -23.03 -11.37 -26.53
CA ASN A 66 -24.31 -11.89 -26.07
C ASN A 66 -24.20 -13.31 -25.51
N ILE A 67 -23.41 -14.17 -26.16
CA ILE A 67 -23.15 -15.53 -25.70
C ILE A 67 -22.37 -15.49 -24.38
N PHE A 68 -21.30 -14.71 -24.31
CA PHE A 68 -20.49 -14.61 -23.08
C PHE A 68 -21.28 -14.03 -21.91
N LYS A 69 -22.16 -13.07 -22.17
CA LYS A 69 -23.08 -12.54 -21.16
C LYS A 69 -24.01 -13.62 -20.63
N ALA A 70 -24.59 -14.44 -21.50
CA ALA A 70 -25.43 -15.57 -21.09
C ALA A 70 -24.65 -16.57 -20.24
N ILE A 71 -23.43 -16.92 -20.63
CA ILE A 71 -22.52 -17.80 -19.87
C ILE A 71 -22.29 -17.23 -18.47
N ARG A 72 -21.99 -15.93 -18.36
CA ARG A 72 -21.73 -15.28 -17.07
C ARG A 72 -22.96 -15.18 -16.19
N ASP A 73 -24.13 -14.91 -16.76
CA ASP A 73 -25.37 -14.82 -16.01
C ASP A 73 -25.80 -16.19 -15.48
N LEU A 74 -25.71 -17.25 -16.28
CA LEU A 74 -25.95 -18.65 -15.83
C LEU A 74 -25.01 -19.04 -14.69
N GLN A 75 -23.73 -18.69 -14.78
CA GLN A 75 -22.77 -18.98 -13.73
C GLN A 75 -23.05 -18.23 -12.43
N LYS A 76 -23.57 -17.00 -12.49
CA LYS A 76 -24.01 -16.26 -11.29
C LYS A 76 -25.18 -16.95 -10.61
N ASP A 77 -26.07 -17.55 -11.39
CA ASP A 77 -27.22 -18.30 -10.90
C ASP A 77 -26.87 -19.73 -10.48
N SER A 78 -25.55 -20.06 -10.48
CA SER A 78 -25.02 -21.40 -10.15
C SER A 78 -25.59 -22.53 -11.04
N ILE A 79 -25.94 -22.20 -12.28
CA ILE A 79 -26.40 -23.13 -13.29
C ILE A 79 -25.20 -23.63 -14.09
N ASN A 80 -25.14 -24.92 -14.35
CA ASN A 80 -24.06 -25.50 -15.17
C ASN A 80 -24.11 -24.94 -16.59
N VAL A 81 -22.93 -24.50 -17.10
CA VAL A 81 -22.79 -23.87 -18.41
C VAL A 81 -22.48 -24.93 -19.45
N ASP A 82 -23.39 -25.15 -20.38
CA ASP A 82 -23.22 -25.94 -21.58
C ASP A 82 -24.01 -25.33 -22.74
N PHE A 83 -23.91 -25.93 -23.94
CA PHE A 83 -24.57 -25.36 -25.11
C PHE A 83 -26.10 -25.39 -25.00
N VAL A 84 -26.68 -26.35 -24.22
CA VAL A 84 -28.13 -26.48 -24.02
C VAL A 84 -28.62 -25.37 -23.10
N SER A 85 -28.01 -25.21 -21.93
CA SER A 85 -28.38 -24.21 -20.92
C SER A 85 -28.22 -22.79 -21.47
N VAL A 86 -27.14 -22.52 -22.24
CA VAL A 86 -26.92 -21.22 -22.88
C VAL A 86 -27.96 -20.94 -23.97
N SER A 87 -28.33 -21.96 -24.77
CA SER A 87 -29.34 -21.78 -25.82
C SER A 87 -30.72 -21.52 -25.21
N ASP A 88 -31.12 -22.29 -24.19
CA ASP A 88 -32.39 -22.10 -23.47
C ASP A 88 -32.46 -20.69 -22.81
N TYR A 89 -31.38 -20.27 -22.15
CA TYR A 89 -31.29 -18.94 -21.54
C TYR A 89 -31.50 -17.84 -22.57
N LEU A 90 -30.79 -17.92 -23.72
CA LEU A 90 -30.89 -16.93 -24.81
C LEU A 90 -32.26 -16.95 -25.47
N GLU A 91 -32.90 -18.10 -25.59
CA GLU A 91 -34.26 -18.23 -26.14
C GLU A 91 -35.28 -17.57 -25.20
N ASN A 92 -35.21 -17.86 -23.89
CA ASN A 92 -36.06 -17.28 -22.86
C ASN A 92 -35.93 -15.74 -22.76
N LYS A 93 -34.75 -15.21 -23.11
CA LYS A 93 -34.51 -13.74 -23.18
C LYS A 93 -34.83 -13.13 -24.53
N GLY A 94 -35.21 -13.92 -25.54
CA GLY A 94 -35.48 -13.45 -26.92
C GLY A 94 -34.21 -13.02 -27.65
N LEU A 95 -33.01 -13.42 -27.20
CA LEU A 95 -31.71 -13.02 -27.73
C LEU A 95 -31.06 -14.08 -28.63
N ILE A 96 -31.71 -15.23 -28.85
CA ILE A 96 -31.14 -16.35 -29.59
C ILE A 96 -30.72 -15.96 -31.03
N ASN A 97 -31.51 -15.14 -31.72
CA ASN A 97 -31.18 -14.68 -33.07
C ASN A 97 -29.97 -13.73 -33.09
N SER A 98 -29.82 -12.88 -32.08
CA SER A 98 -28.66 -11.99 -31.93
C SER A 98 -27.40 -12.72 -31.51
N ALA A 99 -27.54 -13.93 -30.98
CA ALA A 99 -26.45 -14.84 -30.64
C ALA A 99 -26.09 -15.81 -31.80
N GLY A 100 -26.64 -15.64 -32.98
CA GLY A 100 -26.35 -16.44 -34.16
C GLY A 100 -27.19 -17.72 -34.29
N GLY A 101 -28.15 -17.92 -33.38
CA GLY A 101 -29.02 -19.11 -33.40
C GLY A 101 -28.37 -20.35 -32.77
N ILE A 102 -29.19 -21.35 -32.51
CA ILE A 102 -28.77 -22.62 -31.85
C ILE A 102 -27.64 -23.30 -32.63
N SER A 103 -27.74 -23.33 -33.98
CA SER A 103 -26.73 -23.95 -34.84
C SER A 103 -25.34 -23.32 -34.66
N TYR A 104 -25.28 -22.01 -34.47
CA TYR A 104 -24.02 -21.32 -34.24
C TYR A 104 -23.42 -21.66 -32.87
N ILE A 105 -24.23 -21.64 -31.82
CA ILE A 105 -23.79 -22.00 -30.45
C ILE A 105 -23.26 -23.44 -30.43
N THR A 106 -23.97 -24.38 -31.07
CA THR A 106 -23.53 -25.77 -31.20
C THR A 106 -22.21 -25.86 -32.01
N SER A 107 -22.03 -25.04 -33.05
CA SER A 107 -20.79 -25.06 -33.83
C SER A 107 -19.56 -24.63 -33.05
N LEU A 108 -19.70 -23.75 -32.03
CA LEU A 108 -18.60 -23.31 -31.19
C LEU A 108 -17.95 -24.48 -30.42
N THR A 109 -18.73 -25.48 -29.99
CA THR A 109 -18.19 -26.65 -29.28
C THR A 109 -17.38 -27.57 -30.20
N ASN A 110 -17.56 -27.46 -31.53
CA ASN A 110 -16.83 -28.27 -32.50
C ASN A 110 -15.54 -27.59 -33.02
N ILE A 111 -15.35 -26.30 -32.77
CA ILE A 111 -14.20 -25.54 -33.23
C ILE A 111 -12.93 -25.96 -32.50
N VAL A 112 -13.05 -26.32 -31.20
CA VAL A 112 -11.90 -26.62 -30.35
C VAL A 112 -11.86 -28.11 -30.04
N PRO A 113 -10.80 -28.84 -30.45
CA PRO A 113 -10.68 -30.28 -30.17
C PRO A 113 -10.46 -30.58 -28.67
N SER A 114 -9.94 -29.61 -27.93
CA SER A 114 -9.65 -29.72 -26.50
C SER A 114 -9.63 -28.32 -25.87
N ALA A 115 -10.19 -28.21 -24.68
CA ALA A 115 -10.19 -26.97 -23.91
C ALA A 115 -8.82 -26.64 -23.25
N ALA A 116 -7.81 -27.51 -23.34
CA ALA A 116 -6.50 -27.35 -22.69
C ALA A 116 -5.73 -26.08 -23.13
N GLY A 117 -5.97 -25.59 -24.36
CA GLY A 117 -5.32 -24.39 -24.91
C GLY A 117 -5.99 -23.04 -24.56
N TYR A 118 -7.03 -23.03 -23.75
CA TYR A 118 -7.87 -21.84 -23.51
C TYR A 118 -7.09 -20.61 -23.08
N SER A 119 -6.03 -20.76 -22.30
CA SER A 119 -5.24 -19.64 -21.77
C SER A 119 -4.65 -18.78 -22.89
N HIS A 120 -4.14 -19.41 -23.94
CA HIS A 120 -3.59 -18.72 -25.09
C HIS A 120 -4.66 -17.92 -25.85
N TYR A 121 -5.84 -18.49 -26.05
CA TYR A 121 -6.94 -17.79 -26.71
C TYR A 121 -7.44 -16.60 -25.88
N VAL A 122 -7.54 -16.77 -24.54
CA VAL A 122 -7.87 -15.69 -23.60
C VAL A 122 -6.87 -14.54 -23.71
N GLU A 123 -5.57 -14.83 -23.79
CA GLU A 123 -4.53 -13.80 -23.93
C GLU A 123 -4.66 -13.02 -25.26
N ILE A 124 -4.97 -13.69 -26.36
CA ILE A 124 -5.21 -13.03 -27.65
C ILE A 124 -6.40 -12.08 -27.56
N VAL A 125 -7.55 -12.56 -27.04
CA VAL A 125 -8.77 -11.75 -26.90
C VAL A 125 -8.50 -10.55 -25.97
N LYS A 126 -7.79 -10.76 -24.87
CA LYS A 126 -7.46 -9.71 -23.90
C LYS A 126 -6.53 -8.66 -24.50
N ARG A 127 -5.47 -9.09 -25.18
CA ARG A 127 -4.54 -8.20 -25.90
C ARG A 127 -5.28 -7.31 -26.89
N ASP A 128 -6.13 -7.92 -27.73
CA ASP A 128 -6.85 -7.18 -28.76
C ASP A 128 -7.90 -6.24 -28.16
N SER A 129 -8.51 -6.60 -27.01
CA SER A 129 -9.38 -5.71 -26.22
C SER A 129 -8.62 -4.49 -25.72
N VAL A 130 -7.44 -4.68 -25.11
CA VAL A 130 -6.59 -3.58 -24.60
C VAL A 130 -6.21 -2.63 -25.75
N LEU A 131 -5.81 -3.16 -26.92
CA LEU A 131 -5.48 -2.35 -28.09
C LEU A 131 -6.70 -1.56 -28.60
N ARG A 132 -7.89 -2.15 -28.61
CA ARG A 132 -9.13 -1.44 -28.97
C ARG A 132 -9.43 -0.30 -28.00
N GLN A 133 -9.34 -0.57 -26.68
CA GLN A 133 -9.57 0.45 -25.65
C GLN A 133 -8.56 1.60 -25.80
N LEU A 134 -7.30 1.29 -26.07
CA LEU A 134 -6.26 2.30 -26.32
C LEU A 134 -6.62 3.19 -27.51
N ILE A 135 -6.98 2.58 -28.66
CA ILE A 135 -7.34 3.32 -29.88
C ILE A 135 -8.55 4.22 -29.62
N ILE A 136 -9.59 3.71 -28.95
CA ILE A 136 -10.79 4.47 -28.67
C ILE A 136 -10.50 5.64 -27.71
N THR A 137 -9.71 5.41 -26.66
CA THR A 137 -9.35 6.43 -25.68
C THR A 137 -8.49 7.54 -26.28
N CYS A 138 -7.50 7.17 -27.09
CA CYS A 138 -6.70 8.16 -27.82
C CYS A 138 -7.54 8.94 -28.85
N GLY A 139 -8.45 8.27 -29.55
CA GLY A 139 -9.36 8.92 -30.51
C GLY A 139 -10.33 9.90 -29.82
N ASP A 140 -10.86 9.56 -28.64
CA ASP A 140 -11.71 10.46 -27.85
C ASP A 140 -10.90 11.67 -27.33
N ALA A 141 -9.66 11.45 -26.88
CA ALA A 141 -8.77 12.53 -26.45
C ALA A 141 -8.44 13.49 -27.61
N ILE A 142 -8.15 12.95 -28.81
CA ILE A 142 -7.91 13.74 -30.02
C ILE A 142 -9.16 14.57 -30.37
N THR A 143 -10.33 13.94 -30.38
CA THR A 143 -11.58 14.63 -30.70
C THR A 143 -11.86 15.77 -29.74
N LYS A 144 -11.69 15.54 -28.41
CA LYS A 144 -11.85 16.57 -27.41
C LYS A 144 -10.85 17.71 -27.52
N ALA A 145 -9.61 17.40 -27.93
CA ALA A 145 -8.58 18.43 -28.13
C ALA A 145 -8.86 19.36 -29.33
N TYR A 146 -9.68 18.91 -30.30
CA TYR A 146 -10.16 19.76 -31.41
C TYR A 146 -11.42 20.58 -31.06
N ASP A 147 -12.07 20.32 -29.92
CA ASP A 147 -13.22 21.11 -29.47
C ASP A 147 -12.78 22.54 -29.11
N LYS A 148 -13.63 23.55 -29.40
CA LYS A 148 -13.32 24.96 -29.15
C LYS A 148 -13.19 25.31 -27.65
N ASP A 149 -13.79 24.51 -26.78
CA ASP A 149 -13.79 24.66 -25.31
C ASP A 149 -12.72 23.75 -24.65
N ALA A 150 -11.70 23.34 -25.43
CA ALA A 150 -10.62 22.48 -24.93
C ALA A 150 -9.82 23.20 -23.82
N ASP A 151 -9.69 22.57 -22.68
CA ASP A 151 -8.93 23.05 -21.53
C ASP A 151 -7.88 22.02 -21.06
N GLU A 152 -7.05 22.40 -20.10
CA GLU A 152 -5.99 21.50 -19.56
C GLU A 152 -6.54 20.24 -18.87
N THR A 153 -7.84 20.17 -18.57
CA THR A 153 -8.45 19.00 -17.91
C THR A 153 -8.49 17.78 -18.83
N ILE A 154 -8.44 17.99 -20.16
CA ILE A 154 -8.44 16.92 -21.18
C ILE A 154 -7.21 16.04 -21.05
N LEU A 155 -6.04 16.65 -20.78
CA LEU A 155 -4.79 15.91 -20.60
C LEU A 155 -4.86 14.99 -19.38
N GLY A 156 -5.35 15.49 -18.25
CA GLY A 156 -5.52 14.70 -17.02
C GLY A 156 -6.55 13.58 -17.19
N ALA A 157 -7.64 13.84 -17.94
CA ALA A 157 -8.65 12.82 -18.24
C ALA A 157 -8.10 11.72 -19.17
N ALA A 158 -7.29 12.07 -20.16
CA ALA A 158 -6.64 11.12 -21.06
C ALA A 158 -5.60 10.26 -20.31
N GLU A 159 -4.77 10.88 -19.45
CA GLU A 159 -3.81 10.18 -18.61
C GLU A 159 -4.49 9.17 -17.68
N LYS A 160 -5.57 9.58 -17.01
CA LYS A 160 -6.38 8.70 -16.15
C LYS A 160 -6.95 7.51 -16.92
N ALA A 161 -7.53 7.75 -18.10
CA ALA A 161 -8.14 6.69 -18.91
C ALA A 161 -7.09 5.70 -19.46
N LEU A 162 -5.92 6.18 -19.88
CA LEU A 162 -4.80 5.33 -20.28
C LEU A 162 -4.27 4.48 -19.12
N TYR A 163 -4.25 5.07 -17.94
CA TYR A 163 -3.87 4.36 -16.72
C TYR A 163 -4.85 3.23 -16.38
N GLU A 164 -6.16 3.49 -16.42
CA GLU A 164 -7.20 2.48 -16.19
C GLU A 164 -7.09 1.29 -17.16
N ILE A 165 -6.69 1.55 -18.43
CA ILE A 165 -6.43 0.50 -19.42
C ILE A 165 -5.22 -0.35 -19.01
N ALA A 166 -4.13 0.28 -18.57
CA ALA A 166 -2.91 -0.40 -18.14
C ALA A 166 -3.15 -1.26 -16.88
N GLU A 167 -3.93 -0.75 -15.93
CA GLU A 167 -4.30 -1.46 -14.70
C GLU A 167 -5.21 -2.67 -14.96
N LYS A 168 -6.19 -2.53 -15.85
CA LYS A 168 -7.06 -3.65 -16.25
C LYS A 168 -6.29 -4.79 -16.92
N GLY A 169 -5.19 -4.48 -17.60
CA GLY A 169 -4.28 -5.48 -18.18
C GLY A 169 -3.49 -6.28 -17.14
N GLN A 170 -3.36 -5.79 -15.91
CA GLN A 170 -2.57 -6.39 -14.81
C GLN A 170 -3.43 -6.87 -13.63
N ARG A 171 -4.74 -7.03 -13.76
CA ARG A 171 -5.55 -7.62 -12.69
C ARG A 171 -4.97 -8.97 -12.32
N GLY A 172 -4.37 -9.02 -11.10
CA GLY A 172 -3.69 -10.18 -10.57
C GLY A 172 -4.60 -11.40 -10.58
N THR A 173 -4.17 -12.43 -11.24
CA THR A 173 -4.72 -13.77 -11.09
C THR A 173 -4.41 -14.25 -9.67
N LEU A 174 -5.32 -15.06 -9.11
CA LEU A 174 -5.00 -15.81 -7.90
C LEU A 174 -3.80 -16.71 -8.21
N GLU A 175 -2.69 -16.48 -7.52
CA GLU A 175 -1.49 -17.30 -7.66
C GLU A 175 -1.57 -18.48 -6.68
N ASN A 176 -1.16 -19.65 -7.13
CA ASN A 176 -1.01 -20.79 -6.25
C ASN A 176 0.05 -20.47 -5.18
N ILE A 177 -0.17 -20.96 -3.95
CA ILE A 177 0.72 -20.76 -2.80
C ILE A 177 2.16 -21.26 -3.05
N GLU A 178 2.36 -22.17 -3.97
CA GLU A 178 3.64 -22.78 -4.29
C GLU A 178 4.72 -21.72 -4.63
N VAL A 179 4.41 -20.79 -5.54
CA VAL A 179 5.34 -19.74 -5.95
C VAL A 179 5.66 -18.75 -4.81
N PRO A 180 4.66 -18.18 -4.08
CA PRO A 180 4.94 -17.38 -2.89
C PRO A 180 5.71 -18.13 -1.80
N LEU A 181 5.42 -19.43 -1.59
CA LEU A 181 6.13 -20.26 -0.60
C LEU A 181 7.62 -20.39 -0.92
N GLN A 182 7.94 -20.70 -2.16
CA GLN A 182 9.35 -20.78 -2.60
C GLN A 182 10.08 -19.44 -2.39
N ASN A 183 9.42 -18.32 -2.70
CA ASN A 183 10.00 -17.01 -2.47
C ASN A 183 10.25 -16.72 -0.98
N VAL A 184 9.38 -17.19 -0.09
CA VAL A 184 9.57 -17.05 1.37
C VAL A 184 10.72 -17.91 1.85
N ILE A 185 10.83 -19.16 1.39
CA ILE A 185 11.95 -20.06 1.73
C ILE A 185 13.29 -19.45 1.29
N ASN A 186 13.38 -18.99 0.05
CA ASN A 186 14.57 -18.35 -0.48
C ASN A 186 14.99 -17.11 0.34
N LYS A 187 14.00 -16.32 0.82
CA LYS A 187 14.25 -15.19 1.73
C LYS A 187 14.80 -15.65 3.06
N ILE A 188 14.25 -16.70 3.66
CA ILE A 188 14.71 -17.25 4.94
C ILE A 188 16.15 -17.78 4.80
N GLU A 189 16.48 -18.49 3.73
CA GLU A 189 17.82 -18.96 3.46
C GLU A 189 18.82 -17.81 3.29
N THR A 190 18.42 -16.76 2.59
CA THR A 190 19.26 -15.57 2.41
C THR A 190 19.54 -14.88 3.75
N ILE A 191 18.53 -14.77 4.63
CA ILE A 191 18.69 -14.23 5.99
C ILE A 191 19.62 -15.13 6.83
N TYR A 192 19.48 -16.46 6.69
CA TYR A 192 20.30 -17.41 7.43
C TYR A 192 21.78 -17.30 7.03
N LYS A 193 22.07 -17.16 5.72
CA LYS A 193 23.44 -16.99 5.20
C LYS A 193 24.05 -15.63 5.55
N ASP A 194 23.26 -14.56 5.48
CA ASP A 194 23.65 -13.19 5.86
C ASP A 194 22.50 -12.46 6.57
N PRO A 195 22.52 -12.40 7.91
CA PRO A 195 21.51 -11.70 8.69
C PRO A 195 21.34 -10.20 8.37
N ASN A 196 22.26 -9.61 7.60
CA ASN A 196 22.20 -8.22 7.17
C ASN A 196 21.65 -8.03 5.75
N SER A 197 21.51 -9.09 4.97
CA SER A 197 21.21 -9.04 3.51
C SER A 197 19.79 -8.54 3.18
N LEU A 198 18.80 -8.77 4.06
CA LEU A 198 17.39 -8.44 3.83
C LEU A 198 16.82 -7.42 4.82
N LYS A 199 17.68 -6.61 5.41
CA LYS A 199 17.21 -5.46 6.20
C LYS A 199 16.60 -4.43 5.25
N GLY A 200 15.46 -3.86 5.67
CA GLY A 200 14.83 -2.74 4.97
C GLY A 200 15.75 -1.52 4.87
N LEU A 201 15.30 -0.47 4.20
CA LEU A 201 16.05 0.78 4.08
C LEU A 201 16.34 1.35 5.47
N LYS A 202 17.61 1.58 5.79
CA LYS A 202 18.00 2.11 7.10
C LYS A 202 17.64 3.59 7.22
N THR A 203 17.09 3.93 8.38
CA THR A 203 16.76 5.32 8.73
C THR A 203 17.99 6.14 9.16
N GLY A 204 19.10 5.47 9.47
CA GLY A 204 20.28 6.07 10.11
C GLY A 204 20.13 6.29 11.61
N PHE A 205 18.97 5.96 12.19
CA PHE A 205 18.74 5.94 13.62
C PHE A 205 18.84 4.49 14.12
N TYR A 206 19.95 4.17 14.79
CA TYR A 206 20.26 2.81 15.21
C TYR A 206 19.14 2.13 15.99
N GLN A 207 18.50 2.85 16.91
CA GLN A 207 17.43 2.30 17.74
C GLN A 207 16.15 2.05 16.92
N ILE A 208 15.81 2.95 15.99
CA ILE A 208 14.67 2.75 15.08
C ILE A 208 14.96 1.51 14.22
N ASP A 209 16.14 1.45 13.61
CA ASP A 209 16.53 0.34 12.73
C ASP A 209 16.61 -1.01 13.46
N LYS A 210 16.97 -1.01 14.76
CA LYS A 210 16.99 -2.22 15.60
C LYS A 210 15.57 -2.77 15.84
N VAL A 211 14.59 -1.89 16.08
CA VAL A 211 13.20 -2.29 16.36
C VAL A 211 12.44 -2.63 15.10
N THR A 212 12.60 -1.84 14.03
CA THR A 212 11.83 -1.97 12.79
C THR A 212 12.48 -2.89 11.77
N ASN A 213 13.75 -3.26 11.96
CA ASN A 213 14.60 -3.91 10.96
C ASN A 213 14.75 -3.07 9.67
N GLY A 214 14.69 -1.73 9.79
CA GLY A 214 14.64 -0.77 8.69
C GLY A 214 13.24 -0.62 8.06
N LEU A 215 13.10 0.32 7.14
CA LEU A 215 11.86 0.58 6.41
C LEU A 215 11.66 -0.51 5.35
N GLN A 216 10.57 -1.26 5.44
CA GLN A 216 10.29 -2.36 4.52
C GLN A 216 9.61 -1.84 3.25
N ASN A 217 9.86 -2.49 2.12
CA ASN A 217 9.18 -2.18 0.88
C ASN A 217 7.67 -2.38 1.02
N SER A 218 6.89 -1.53 0.34
CA SER A 218 5.43 -1.53 0.36
C SER A 218 4.80 -1.13 1.69
N ASP A 219 5.58 -0.73 2.72
CA ASP A 219 5.04 -0.24 3.98
C ASP A 219 4.62 1.23 3.87
N LEU A 220 3.46 1.53 4.44
CA LEU A 220 3.01 2.88 4.74
C LEU A 220 3.29 3.21 6.19
N ILE A 221 4.16 4.19 6.42
CA ILE A 221 4.58 4.67 7.75
C ILE A 221 3.96 6.05 7.98
N ILE A 222 3.17 6.17 9.03
CA ILE A 222 2.63 7.46 9.47
C ILE A 222 3.53 8.02 10.56
N LEU A 223 4.12 9.18 10.31
CA LEU A 223 4.89 9.92 11.29
C LEU A 223 4.08 11.12 11.77
N ALA A 224 3.58 11.06 13.01
CA ALA A 224 2.72 12.09 13.55
C ALA A 224 3.34 12.77 14.78
N ALA A 225 3.11 14.06 14.91
CA ALA A 225 3.53 14.85 16.03
C ALA A 225 2.67 16.10 16.19
N ARG A 226 2.77 16.73 17.36
CA ARG A 226 2.27 18.10 17.58
C ARG A 226 3.09 19.10 16.76
N PRO A 227 2.54 20.27 16.42
CA PRO A 227 3.31 21.35 15.79
C PRO A 227 4.56 21.70 16.58
N GLY A 228 5.67 21.94 15.91
CA GLY A 228 6.93 22.37 16.52
C GLY A 228 7.78 21.28 17.19
N VAL A 229 7.32 20.01 17.25
CA VAL A 229 8.08 18.90 17.86
C VAL A 229 9.15 18.31 16.92
N GLY A 230 9.22 18.73 15.67
CA GLY A 230 10.29 18.30 14.75
C GLY A 230 9.90 17.21 13.75
N LYS A 231 8.61 17.00 13.45
CA LYS A 231 8.11 16.01 12.51
C LYS A 231 8.84 16.03 11.15
N THR A 232 8.83 17.18 10.49
CA THR A 232 9.51 17.40 9.20
C THR A 232 11.03 17.19 9.32
N SER A 233 11.62 17.61 10.44
CA SER A 233 13.06 17.43 10.67
C SER A 233 13.46 15.97 10.77
N LEU A 234 12.69 15.13 11.49
CA LEU A 234 12.99 13.69 11.57
C LEU A 234 12.87 13.04 10.20
N ALA A 235 11.82 13.37 9.43
CA ALA A 235 11.64 12.85 8.09
C ALA A 235 12.81 13.23 7.17
N MET A 236 13.24 14.50 7.21
CA MET A 236 14.38 14.97 6.42
C MET A 236 15.71 14.37 6.89
N ASN A 237 15.90 14.11 8.19
CA ASN A 237 17.08 13.38 8.68
C ASN A 237 17.09 11.94 8.14
N ILE A 238 15.95 11.24 8.13
CA ILE A 238 15.86 9.89 7.56
C ILE A 238 16.20 9.90 6.07
N VAL A 239 15.61 10.84 5.29
CA VAL A 239 15.92 11.01 3.85
C VAL A 239 17.42 11.25 3.64
N THR A 240 17.99 12.17 4.39
CA THR A 240 19.41 12.57 4.25
C THR A 240 20.35 11.42 4.63
N ASN A 241 20.06 10.73 5.73
CA ASN A 241 20.85 9.58 6.17
C ASN A 241 20.80 8.44 5.13
N ALA A 242 19.58 8.08 4.68
CA ALA A 242 19.40 7.04 3.67
C ALA A 242 20.14 7.38 2.36
N ALA A 243 20.03 8.62 1.90
CA ALA A 243 20.67 9.05 0.65
C ALA A 243 22.21 9.13 0.76
N ILE A 244 22.75 9.65 1.88
CA ILE A 244 24.21 9.79 2.06
C ILE A 244 24.88 8.45 2.38
N GLU A 245 24.30 7.65 3.28
CA GLU A 245 24.94 6.42 3.77
C GLU A 245 24.74 5.22 2.85
N ARG A 246 23.61 5.20 2.11
CA ARG A 246 23.18 4.05 1.30
C ARG A 246 23.07 4.35 -0.18
N GLY A 247 23.21 5.61 -0.59
CA GLY A 247 22.95 6.04 -1.96
C GLY A 247 21.49 5.87 -2.36
N ALA A 248 20.56 5.88 -1.37
CA ALA A 248 19.14 5.70 -1.60
C ALA A 248 18.57 6.87 -2.40
N LYS A 249 17.68 6.56 -3.33
CA LYS A 249 17.00 7.50 -4.18
C LYS A 249 15.67 7.87 -3.53
N CYS A 250 15.56 9.12 -3.11
CA CYS A 250 14.45 9.59 -2.29
C CYS A 250 13.62 10.64 -3.02
N ALA A 251 12.28 10.50 -2.99
CA ALA A 251 11.36 11.54 -3.45
C ALA A 251 10.65 12.17 -2.24
N VAL A 252 10.68 13.51 -2.17
CA VAL A 252 10.07 14.29 -1.10
C VAL A 252 9.02 15.22 -1.70
N PHE A 253 7.77 15.07 -1.26
CA PHE A 253 6.66 15.94 -1.62
C PHE A 253 6.32 16.82 -0.43
N SER A 254 6.60 18.12 -0.54
CA SER A 254 6.32 19.09 0.52
C SER A 254 5.16 19.99 0.12
N LEU A 255 4.07 19.85 0.86
CA LEU A 255 2.85 20.64 0.65
C LEU A 255 2.80 21.87 1.60
N GLU A 256 3.67 21.90 2.63
CA GLU A 256 3.70 22.95 3.65
C GLU A 256 4.89 23.89 3.48
N MET A 257 6.07 23.37 3.13
CA MET A 257 7.32 24.12 3.09
C MET A 257 7.90 24.18 1.69
N GLY A 258 8.46 25.33 1.33
CA GLY A 258 9.19 25.49 0.07
C GLY A 258 10.48 24.66 0.01
N ARG A 259 10.89 24.30 -1.19
CA ARG A 259 12.07 23.48 -1.50
C ARG A 259 13.35 24.02 -0.84
N ASP A 260 13.58 25.32 -0.97
CA ASP A 260 14.78 25.95 -0.42
C ASP A 260 14.87 25.84 1.11
N GLN A 261 13.73 25.92 1.80
CA GLN A 261 13.67 25.76 3.26
C GLN A 261 14.02 24.33 3.68
N LEU A 262 13.58 23.31 2.93
CA LEU A 262 13.93 21.93 3.19
C LEU A 262 15.41 21.66 2.94
N VAL A 263 15.94 22.13 1.81
CA VAL A 263 17.37 22.01 1.46
C VAL A 263 18.23 22.71 2.51
N GLN A 264 17.82 23.88 2.97
CA GLN A 264 18.51 24.63 4.02
C GLN A 264 18.57 23.81 5.33
N ARG A 265 17.46 23.20 5.75
CA ARG A 265 17.44 22.32 6.94
C ARG A 265 18.35 21.12 6.77
N MET A 266 18.32 20.45 5.62
CA MET A 266 19.20 19.32 5.32
C MET A 266 20.67 19.74 5.38
N LEU A 267 21.02 20.86 4.76
CA LEU A 267 22.40 21.36 4.69
C LEU A 267 22.97 21.64 6.08
N PHE A 268 22.25 22.40 6.91
CA PHE A 268 22.71 22.74 8.25
C PHE A 268 22.73 21.55 9.21
N SER A 269 21.79 20.62 9.06
CA SER A 269 21.79 19.35 9.77
C SER A 269 23.05 18.54 9.47
N VAL A 270 23.39 18.36 8.17
CA VAL A 270 24.58 17.60 7.75
C VAL A 270 25.89 18.33 8.08
N ALA A 271 25.90 19.66 7.96
CA ALA A 271 27.06 20.47 8.30
C ALA A 271 27.35 20.52 9.81
N GLY A 272 26.33 20.26 10.64
CA GLY A 272 26.45 20.40 12.09
C GLY A 272 26.66 21.86 12.51
N VAL A 273 26.11 22.82 11.75
CA VAL A 273 26.21 24.26 11.99
C VAL A 273 24.85 24.81 12.39
N SER A 274 24.83 25.74 13.32
CA SER A 274 23.59 26.40 13.76
C SER A 274 22.96 27.21 12.62
N MET A 275 21.75 26.81 12.20
CA MET A 275 20.99 27.52 11.18
C MET A 275 20.70 28.98 11.58
N ALA A 276 20.36 29.21 12.85
CA ALA A 276 20.08 30.55 13.36
C ALA A 276 21.31 31.47 13.29
N LYS A 277 22.52 30.96 13.59
CA LYS A 277 23.78 31.74 13.45
C LYS A 277 24.06 32.01 11.97
N ALA A 278 23.88 31.02 11.12
CA ALA A 278 24.14 31.20 9.68
C ALA A 278 23.24 32.27 9.05
N LEU A 279 21.95 32.27 9.40
CA LEU A 279 20.99 33.26 8.90
C LEU A 279 21.23 34.67 9.43
N ARG A 280 21.93 34.83 10.58
CA ARG A 280 22.37 36.14 11.10
C ARG A 280 23.74 36.57 10.59
N GLY A 281 24.41 35.73 9.77
CA GLY A 281 25.77 36.02 9.32
C GLY A 281 26.85 35.79 10.38
N GLU A 282 26.54 35.11 11.47
CA GLU A 282 27.43 34.87 12.63
C GLU A 282 28.22 33.56 12.47
N ILE A 283 28.64 33.20 11.25
CA ILE A 283 29.42 32.00 10.95
C ILE A 283 30.89 32.33 10.76
N ASN A 284 31.77 31.46 11.22
CA ASN A 284 33.21 31.56 11.07
C ASN A 284 33.73 30.72 9.90
N GLU A 285 35.05 30.86 9.58
CA GLU A 285 35.68 30.10 8.49
C GLU A 285 35.57 28.58 8.66
N ASN A 286 35.67 28.09 9.89
CA ASN A 286 35.50 26.64 10.17
C ASN A 286 34.07 26.17 9.86
N ASP A 287 33.06 26.99 10.12
CA ASP A 287 31.67 26.67 9.79
C ASP A 287 31.47 26.63 8.27
N TRP A 288 32.12 27.53 7.52
CA TRP A 288 32.14 27.49 6.07
C TRP A 288 32.72 26.17 5.52
N VAL A 289 33.86 25.74 6.08
CA VAL A 289 34.47 24.46 5.69
C VAL A 289 33.49 23.28 5.93
N LYS A 290 32.75 23.28 7.04
CA LYS A 290 31.73 22.24 7.32
C LYS A 290 30.58 22.32 6.32
N ILE A 291 30.09 23.51 6.00
CA ILE A 291 29.02 23.73 5.02
C ILE A 291 29.43 23.21 3.64
N TRP A 292 30.64 23.55 3.16
CA TRP A 292 31.13 23.03 1.87
C TRP A 292 31.29 21.50 1.85
N LYS A 293 31.72 20.89 2.96
CA LYS A 293 31.77 19.45 3.08
C LYS A 293 30.37 18.82 3.02
N ALA A 294 29.39 19.45 3.65
CA ALA A 294 28.01 19.02 3.63
C ALA A 294 27.37 19.19 2.24
N GLU A 295 27.61 20.33 1.58
CA GLU A 295 27.19 20.56 0.19
C GLU A 295 27.71 19.46 -0.74
N LYS A 296 29.01 19.16 -0.67
CA LYS A 296 29.62 18.10 -1.49
C LYS A 296 28.98 16.73 -1.24
N LYS A 297 28.63 16.42 0.02
CA LYS A 297 27.92 15.16 0.35
C LYS A 297 26.51 15.14 -0.26
N LEU A 298 25.74 16.22 -0.07
CA LEU A 298 24.37 16.33 -0.55
C LEU A 298 24.30 16.36 -2.09
N LYS A 299 25.23 17.05 -2.74
CA LYS A 299 25.28 17.14 -4.21
C LYS A 299 25.46 15.78 -4.89
N ASN A 300 26.07 14.83 -4.18
CA ASN A 300 26.28 13.47 -4.67
C ASN A 300 25.10 12.51 -4.35
N THR A 301 23.99 13.03 -3.80
CA THR A 301 22.79 12.24 -3.48
C THR A 301 21.72 12.40 -4.55
N GLU A 302 20.84 11.42 -4.65
CA GLU A 302 19.66 11.45 -5.52
C GLU A 302 18.40 11.73 -4.68
N ILE A 303 18.26 12.97 -4.20
CA ILE A 303 17.08 13.44 -3.49
C ILE A 303 16.28 14.36 -4.42
N TYR A 304 15.05 14.00 -4.71
CA TYR A 304 14.14 14.74 -5.57
C TYR A 304 13.07 15.42 -4.71
N ILE A 305 12.92 16.75 -4.82
CA ILE A 305 11.98 17.53 -4.01
C ILE A 305 10.95 18.19 -4.91
N ASP A 306 9.68 17.97 -4.60
CA ASP A 306 8.54 18.66 -5.21
C ASP A 306 7.79 19.46 -4.13
N ASP A 307 7.71 20.77 -4.31
CA ASP A 307 7.06 21.71 -3.39
C ASP A 307 5.72 22.25 -3.93
N ASN A 308 5.12 21.54 -4.88
CA ASN A 308 3.80 21.91 -5.37
C ASN A 308 2.70 21.54 -4.35
N ALA A 309 2.09 22.58 -3.75
CA ALA A 309 1.03 22.43 -2.75
C ALA A 309 -0.27 21.82 -3.30
N MET A 310 -0.43 21.72 -4.61
CA MET A 310 -1.66 21.19 -5.26
C MET A 310 -1.53 19.74 -5.70
N ASN A 311 -0.50 19.03 -5.27
CA ASN A 311 -0.33 17.61 -5.62
C ASN A 311 -1.49 16.75 -5.11
N THR A 312 -2.06 15.95 -6.01
CA THR A 312 -3.01 14.88 -5.69
C THR A 312 -2.28 13.54 -5.60
N PRO A 313 -2.87 12.51 -4.95
CA PRO A 313 -2.29 11.17 -4.91
C PRO A 313 -1.91 10.60 -6.28
N ALA A 314 -2.76 10.79 -7.29
CA ALA A 314 -2.50 10.34 -8.66
C ALA A 314 -1.27 11.04 -9.27
N GLN A 315 -1.12 12.35 -9.05
CA GLN A 315 0.04 13.11 -9.52
C GLN A 315 1.33 12.68 -8.83
N VAL A 316 1.29 12.45 -7.51
CA VAL A 316 2.43 11.92 -6.75
C VAL A 316 2.85 10.57 -7.32
N LEU A 317 1.90 9.67 -7.53
CA LEU A 317 2.15 8.34 -8.09
C LEU A 317 2.78 8.43 -9.49
N SER A 318 2.24 9.27 -10.37
CA SER A 318 2.76 9.48 -11.74
C SER A 318 4.21 9.95 -11.72
N LYS A 319 4.53 10.96 -10.89
CA LYS A 319 5.90 11.49 -10.71
C LYS A 319 6.85 10.43 -10.14
N CYS A 320 6.41 9.68 -9.13
CA CYS A 320 7.19 8.59 -8.54
C CYS A 320 7.48 7.46 -9.54
N ARG A 321 6.49 7.06 -10.36
CA ARG A 321 6.68 6.06 -11.44
C ARG A 321 7.74 6.52 -12.44
N LYS A 322 7.70 7.79 -12.83
CA LYS A 322 8.69 8.37 -13.75
C LYS A 322 10.10 8.28 -13.15
N ILE A 323 10.29 8.76 -11.90
CA ILE A 323 11.58 8.69 -11.22
C ILE A 323 12.04 7.24 -11.08
N LYS A 324 11.15 6.34 -10.65
CA LYS A 324 11.47 4.92 -10.45
C LYS A 324 11.95 4.25 -11.74
N ARG A 325 11.31 4.56 -12.88
CA ARG A 325 11.68 4.01 -14.19
C ARG A 325 13.02 4.56 -14.70
N GLU A 326 13.28 5.86 -14.51
CA GLU A 326 14.45 6.54 -15.09
C GLU A 326 15.70 6.40 -14.22
N LYS A 327 15.54 6.44 -12.91
CA LYS A 327 16.63 6.54 -11.93
C LYS A 327 16.59 5.45 -10.87
N GLY A 328 15.44 4.86 -10.61
CA GLY A 328 15.15 4.06 -9.43
C GLY A 328 14.55 4.93 -8.32
N LEU A 329 13.93 4.29 -7.32
CA LEU A 329 13.31 4.94 -6.18
C LEU A 329 13.29 3.98 -4.99
N ASP A 330 13.75 4.44 -3.83
CA ASP A 330 13.90 3.64 -2.62
C ASP A 330 13.08 4.16 -1.44
N LEU A 331 12.68 5.46 -1.45
CA LEU A 331 11.89 6.07 -0.38
C LEU A 331 11.03 7.21 -0.92
N VAL A 332 9.78 7.29 -0.45
CA VAL A 332 8.90 8.44 -0.69
C VAL A 332 8.53 9.07 0.65
N VAL A 333 8.61 10.40 0.73
CA VAL A 333 8.18 11.18 1.90
C VAL A 333 7.16 12.23 1.48
N ILE A 334 6.06 12.37 2.24
CA ILE A 334 4.98 13.31 1.96
C ILE A 334 4.73 14.17 3.21
N ASP A 335 4.94 15.48 3.10
CA ASP A 335 4.74 16.46 4.18
C ASP A 335 3.69 17.50 3.78
N TYR A 336 2.44 17.46 4.26
CA TYR A 336 1.79 16.45 5.08
C TYR A 336 0.43 16.06 4.48
N LEU A 337 -0.07 14.89 4.83
CA LEU A 337 -1.28 14.28 4.27
C LEU A 337 -2.51 15.18 4.36
N GLY A 338 -2.66 15.96 5.44
CA GLY A 338 -3.81 16.85 5.66
C GLY A 338 -3.92 18.03 4.69
N LEU A 339 -2.91 18.33 3.87
CA LEU A 339 -2.97 19.37 2.83
C LEU A 339 -3.27 18.81 1.44
N MET A 340 -3.17 17.50 1.25
CA MET A 340 -3.50 16.89 -0.04
C MET A 340 -4.98 17.05 -0.36
N LYS A 341 -5.26 17.19 -1.65
CA LYS A 341 -6.62 17.14 -2.19
C LYS A 341 -6.89 15.74 -2.76
N SER A 342 -8.10 15.23 -2.51
CA SER A 342 -8.55 13.99 -3.16
C SER A 342 -8.75 14.21 -4.66
N ASP A 343 -8.48 13.17 -5.44
CA ASP A 343 -8.84 13.14 -6.87
C ASP A 343 -10.37 13.10 -7.06
N GLU A 344 -11.11 12.68 -6.04
CA GLU A 344 -12.58 12.60 -6.04
C GLU A 344 -13.18 13.70 -5.17
N LYS A 345 -14.26 14.31 -5.66
CA LYS A 345 -15.04 15.28 -4.87
C LYS A 345 -15.84 14.53 -3.79
N THR A 346 -15.47 14.73 -2.54
CA THR A 346 -16.17 14.21 -1.37
C THR A 346 -16.69 15.36 -0.52
N ASP A 347 -17.94 15.25 -0.06
CA ASP A 347 -18.59 16.30 0.74
C ASP A 347 -18.12 16.31 2.21
N ASN A 348 -17.38 15.27 2.64
CA ASN A 348 -16.92 15.12 4.02
C ASN A 348 -15.40 14.98 4.07
N ARG A 349 -14.74 15.85 4.86
CA ARG A 349 -13.27 15.85 5.05
C ARG A 349 -12.74 14.53 5.58
N GLN A 350 -13.47 13.83 6.43
CA GLN A 350 -13.06 12.53 6.95
C GLN A 350 -12.96 11.47 5.84
N ASN A 351 -13.94 11.46 4.94
CA ASN A 351 -13.94 10.55 3.78
C ASN A 351 -12.82 10.90 2.79
N GLU A 352 -12.53 12.18 2.62
CA GLU A 352 -11.43 12.65 1.78
C GLU A 352 -10.08 12.16 2.32
N VAL A 353 -9.81 12.34 3.62
CA VAL A 353 -8.60 11.87 4.28
C VAL A 353 -8.49 10.35 4.24
N ALA A 354 -9.61 9.63 4.39
CA ALA A 354 -9.65 8.18 4.27
C ALA A 354 -9.28 7.71 2.85
N SER A 355 -9.83 8.37 1.83
CA SER A 355 -9.48 8.08 0.43
C SER A 355 -8.00 8.32 0.15
N ILE A 356 -7.45 9.45 0.61
CA ILE A 356 -6.02 9.79 0.44
C ILE A 356 -5.14 8.75 1.14
N SER A 357 -5.46 8.39 2.40
CA SER A 357 -4.70 7.38 3.16
C SER A 357 -4.63 6.05 2.41
N ARG A 358 -5.77 5.56 1.94
CA ARG A 358 -5.85 4.34 1.15
C ARG A 358 -5.03 4.43 -0.14
N GLN A 359 -5.07 5.57 -0.83
CA GLN A 359 -4.28 5.80 -2.04
C GLN A 359 -2.77 5.81 -1.74
N MET A 360 -2.33 6.33 -0.58
CA MET A 360 -0.94 6.25 -0.14
C MET A 360 -0.49 4.80 0.09
N LYS A 361 -1.35 3.96 0.68
CA LYS A 361 -1.05 2.52 0.82
C LYS A 361 -0.98 1.80 -0.52
N ILE A 362 -1.84 2.14 -1.46
CA ILE A 362 -1.79 1.61 -2.83
C ILE A 362 -0.49 2.05 -3.51
N LEU A 363 -0.10 3.33 -3.38
CA LEU A 363 1.15 3.88 -3.90
C LEU A 363 2.37 3.12 -3.37
N ALA A 364 2.44 2.86 -2.06
CA ALA A 364 3.52 2.10 -1.45
C ALA A 364 3.63 0.68 -2.03
N LYS A 365 2.50 -0.02 -2.17
CA LYS A 365 2.44 -1.37 -2.74
C LYS A 365 2.83 -1.40 -4.21
N GLU A 366 2.30 -0.49 -5.01
CA GLU A 366 2.53 -0.45 -6.45
C GLU A 366 3.98 -0.10 -6.78
N LEU A 367 4.50 0.92 -6.10
CA LEU A 367 5.91 1.29 -6.25
C LEU A 367 6.85 0.31 -5.55
N ASN A 368 6.37 -0.61 -4.72
CA ASN A 368 7.18 -1.51 -3.90
C ASN A 368 8.34 -0.75 -3.20
N VAL A 369 8.01 0.37 -2.54
CA VAL A 369 8.93 1.20 -1.75
C VAL A 369 8.26 1.63 -0.45
N PRO A 370 9.01 1.87 0.64
CA PRO A 370 8.47 2.49 1.85
C PRO A 370 7.99 3.91 1.56
N VAL A 371 6.85 4.26 2.16
CA VAL A 371 6.26 5.60 2.10
C VAL A 371 6.10 6.14 3.50
N ILE A 372 6.76 7.26 3.81
CA ILE A 372 6.57 7.99 5.06
C ILE A 372 5.63 9.15 4.79
N THR A 373 4.49 9.17 5.45
CA THR A 373 3.53 10.26 5.35
C THR A 373 3.41 10.97 6.69
N LEU A 374 3.60 12.27 6.67
CA LEU A 374 3.54 13.09 7.87
C LEU A 374 2.08 13.45 8.19
N CYS A 375 1.73 13.41 9.47
CA CYS A 375 0.40 13.74 9.97
C CYS A 375 0.47 14.65 11.18
N GLN A 376 -0.51 15.53 11.34
CA GLN A 376 -0.62 16.39 12.52
C GLN A 376 -1.60 15.80 13.52
N LEU A 377 -1.23 15.76 14.80
CA LEU A 377 -2.09 15.29 15.89
C LEU A 377 -3.19 16.30 16.23
N ASN A 378 -4.32 15.77 16.71
CA ASN A 378 -5.42 16.59 17.21
C ASN A 378 -4.99 17.42 18.43
N ARG A 379 -5.62 18.61 18.58
CA ARG A 379 -5.39 19.47 19.74
C ARG A 379 -5.90 18.87 21.06
N SER A 380 -6.82 17.90 21.01
CA SER A 380 -7.33 17.19 22.17
C SER A 380 -6.25 16.48 23.01
N VAL A 381 -5.08 16.19 22.43
CA VAL A 381 -3.93 15.67 23.19
C VAL A 381 -3.48 16.64 24.27
N GLU A 382 -3.58 17.97 24.03
CA GLU A 382 -3.16 19.01 24.99
C GLU A 382 -4.14 19.17 26.16
N SER A 383 -5.40 18.83 25.96
CA SER A 383 -6.44 18.93 26.99
C SER A 383 -6.50 17.72 27.91
N ARG A 384 -5.69 16.68 27.67
CA ARG A 384 -5.60 15.54 28.58
C ARG A 384 -4.69 15.90 29.75
N ASP A 385 -5.30 16.04 30.91
CA ASP A 385 -4.59 16.30 32.17
C ASP A 385 -3.69 15.12 32.52
N THR A 386 -2.40 15.40 32.67
CA THR A 386 -1.45 14.48 33.31
C THR A 386 -1.26 14.91 34.76
N LYS A 387 -1.22 13.95 35.69
CA LYS A 387 -1.07 14.22 37.15
C LYS A 387 0.16 15.06 37.48
N ASP A 388 1.17 15.08 36.56
CA ASP A 388 2.46 15.75 36.76
C ASP A 388 2.61 17.04 35.97
N GLY A 389 1.55 17.54 35.29
CA GLY A 389 1.61 18.73 34.42
C GLY A 389 2.43 18.57 33.15
N LYS A 390 2.88 17.35 32.83
CA LYS A 390 3.59 17.00 31.63
C LYS A 390 2.63 16.76 30.47
N PRO A 391 3.07 16.93 29.21
CA PRO A 391 2.24 16.62 28.05
C PRO A 391 1.82 15.15 28.03
N ALA A 392 0.56 14.88 27.70
CA ALA A 392 0.08 13.51 27.54
C ALA A 392 0.76 12.81 26.36
N LYS A 393 1.12 11.54 26.52
CA LYS A 393 1.63 10.73 25.39
C LYS A 393 0.57 10.56 24.33
N PRO A 394 0.92 10.74 23.05
CA PRO A 394 0.00 10.50 21.93
C PRO A 394 -0.46 9.04 21.86
N MET A 395 -1.70 8.85 21.44
CA MET A 395 -2.32 7.54 21.17
C MET A 395 -2.89 7.49 19.76
N LEU A 396 -3.21 6.29 19.26
CA LEU A 396 -3.77 6.12 17.91
C LEU A 396 -5.06 6.93 17.69
N SER A 397 -5.90 7.06 18.71
CA SER A 397 -7.11 7.90 18.68
C SER A 397 -6.86 9.41 18.47
N ASP A 398 -5.60 9.86 18.63
CA ASP A 398 -5.23 11.27 18.43
C ASP A 398 -4.87 11.61 16.99
N LEU A 399 -4.81 10.60 16.11
CA LEU A 399 -4.70 10.84 14.67
C LEU A 399 -5.97 11.54 14.20
N ARG A 400 -5.83 12.79 13.75
CA ARG A 400 -6.92 13.67 13.38
C ARG A 400 -7.71 13.06 12.21
N GLU A 401 -9.05 13.03 12.37
CA GLU A 401 -10.03 12.85 11.29
C GLU A 401 -10.23 11.43 10.73
N SER A 402 -9.48 10.38 11.11
CA SER A 402 -9.89 9.05 10.64
C SER A 402 -9.23 7.86 11.34
N GLY A 403 -10.05 6.94 11.82
CA GLY A 403 -9.64 5.55 12.08
C GLY A 403 -9.08 4.84 10.83
N SER A 404 -9.32 5.39 9.63
CA SER A 404 -8.81 4.86 8.36
C SER A 404 -7.29 5.03 8.21
N ILE A 405 -6.69 6.16 8.62
CA ILE A 405 -5.22 6.33 8.61
C ILE A 405 -4.57 5.24 9.45
N GLU A 406 -5.14 4.98 10.64
CA GLU A 406 -4.67 3.90 11.49
C GLU A 406 -4.81 2.54 10.81
N GLN A 407 -5.94 2.25 10.16
CA GLN A 407 -6.17 0.96 9.51
C GLN A 407 -5.24 0.70 8.33
N ASP A 408 -5.02 1.69 7.47
CA ASP A 408 -4.21 1.58 6.26
C ASP A 408 -2.71 1.48 6.55
N ALA A 409 -2.23 2.18 7.59
CA ALA A 409 -0.82 2.21 7.97
C ALA A 409 -0.28 0.84 8.43
N ASP A 410 0.93 0.50 8.03
CA ASP A 410 1.67 -0.65 8.55
C ASP A 410 2.40 -0.29 9.84
N MET A 411 2.91 0.95 9.92
CA MET A 411 3.51 1.52 11.13
C MET A 411 2.94 2.91 11.42
N VAL A 412 2.76 3.20 12.70
CA VAL A 412 2.41 4.53 13.19
C VAL A 412 3.42 4.94 14.23
N TRP A 413 4.11 6.04 13.96
CA TRP A 413 5.14 6.63 14.82
C TRP A 413 4.68 7.97 15.37
N PHE A 414 4.82 8.16 16.68
CA PHE A 414 4.59 9.45 17.33
C PHE A 414 5.89 10.00 17.88
N ILE A 415 6.18 11.28 17.61
CA ILE A 415 7.25 11.98 18.30
C ILE A 415 6.62 12.66 19.52
N HIS A 416 7.12 12.30 20.70
CA HIS A 416 6.69 12.86 21.97
C HIS A 416 7.87 13.57 22.64
N ARG A 417 7.58 14.76 23.19
CA ARG A 417 8.51 15.56 23.98
C ARG A 417 7.99 15.61 25.41
N ASP A 418 8.72 14.98 26.34
CA ASP A 418 8.37 14.91 27.75
C ASP A 418 8.90 16.15 28.52
N MET A 419 8.47 17.34 28.08
CA MET A 419 8.80 18.60 28.71
C MET A 419 7.56 19.48 28.81
N THR A 420 7.39 20.12 29.95
CA THR A 420 6.32 21.10 30.18
C THR A 420 6.59 22.39 29.38
N ALA A 421 5.55 23.17 29.11
CA ALA A 421 5.71 24.48 28.46
C ALA A 421 6.67 25.42 29.19
N LYS A 422 6.74 25.29 30.56
CA LYS A 422 7.64 26.06 31.40
C LYS A 422 9.10 25.63 31.20
N GLU A 423 9.38 24.33 31.24
CA GLU A 423 10.71 23.77 30.98
C GLU A 423 11.21 24.14 29.58
N ILE A 424 10.31 24.11 28.58
CA ILE A 424 10.62 24.55 27.20
C ILE A 424 11.00 26.04 27.15
N ALA A 425 10.29 26.90 27.90
CA ALA A 425 10.55 28.34 27.93
C ALA A 425 11.85 28.68 28.68
N GLU A 426 12.22 27.87 29.67
CA GLU A 426 13.44 28.03 30.49
C GLU A 426 14.67 27.41 29.82
N ASP A 427 14.49 26.45 28.90
CA ASP A 427 15.58 25.78 28.20
C ASP A 427 16.23 26.70 27.14
N ARG A 428 17.38 27.25 27.49
CA ARG A 428 18.19 28.08 26.59
C ARG A 428 18.97 27.27 25.54
N THR A 429 19.10 25.97 25.73
CA THR A 429 19.89 25.12 24.82
C THR A 429 19.04 24.65 23.64
N GLY A 430 17.73 24.52 23.81
CA GLY A 430 16.81 23.95 22.83
C GLY A 430 17.04 22.47 22.55
N ASN A 431 17.89 21.81 23.37
CA ASN A 431 18.23 20.40 23.22
C ASN A 431 17.37 19.55 24.14
N TYR A 432 16.82 18.46 23.63
CA TYR A 432 16.05 17.54 24.45
C TYR A 432 16.11 16.10 23.92
N THR A 433 15.71 15.16 24.77
CA THR A 433 15.47 13.79 24.35
C THR A 433 14.01 13.64 23.94
N ALA A 434 13.79 13.17 22.72
CA ALA A 434 12.46 12.85 22.23
C ALA A 434 12.21 11.35 22.34
N GLU A 435 11.01 10.98 22.73
CA GLU A 435 10.52 9.59 22.65
C GLU A 435 9.81 9.40 21.30
N LEU A 436 10.32 8.49 20.47
CA LEU A 436 9.61 8.03 19.29
C LEU A 436 8.81 6.78 19.66
N ILE A 437 7.50 6.94 19.74
CA ILE A 437 6.55 5.88 20.10
C ILE A 437 6.10 5.18 18.83
N ILE A 438 6.41 3.90 18.68
CA ILE A 438 5.91 3.03 17.62
C ILE A 438 4.59 2.44 18.14
N ALA A 439 3.48 3.16 17.91
CA ALA A 439 2.18 2.80 18.46
C ALA A 439 1.48 1.67 17.70
N LYS A 440 1.81 1.52 16.42
CA LYS A 440 1.37 0.41 15.57
C LYS A 440 2.54 -0.12 14.77
N PHE A 441 2.66 -1.46 14.70
CA PHE A 441 3.62 -2.16 13.86
C PHE A 441 3.04 -3.51 13.43
N ARG A 442 2.61 -3.64 12.16
CA ARG A 442 1.98 -4.87 11.65
C ARG A 442 2.91 -6.08 11.67
N ASN A 443 4.19 -5.87 11.38
CA ASN A 443 5.19 -6.93 11.25
C ASN A 443 6.05 -7.11 12.51
N GLY A 444 5.68 -6.45 13.63
CA GLY A 444 6.46 -6.51 14.88
C GLY A 444 5.65 -6.05 16.07
N GLN A 445 6.35 -5.82 17.19
CA GLN A 445 5.72 -5.36 18.43
C GLN A 445 5.78 -3.84 18.54
N PRO A 446 4.69 -3.18 19.00
CA PRO A 446 4.73 -1.78 19.39
C PRO A 446 5.75 -1.55 20.51
N GLY A 447 6.32 -0.34 20.53
CA GLY A 447 7.32 0.01 21.55
C GLY A 447 7.71 1.47 21.44
N SER A 448 8.75 1.89 22.14
CA SER A 448 9.31 3.23 21.98
C SER A 448 10.82 3.23 21.98
N VAL A 449 11.41 4.22 21.34
CA VAL A 449 12.86 4.46 21.29
C VAL A 449 13.15 5.93 21.58
N TYR A 450 14.34 6.22 22.07
CA TYR A 450 14.74 7.57 22.42
C TYR A 450 15.77 8.09 21.41
N ILE A 451 15.57 9.33 20.96
CA ILE A 451 16.45 10.04 20.04
C ILE A 451 16.72 11.45 20.59
N GLY A 452 17.94 11.95 20.39
CA GLY A 452 18.32 13.30 20.79
C GLY A 452 17.84 14.34 19.78
N TRP A 453 17.43 15.50 20.25
CA TRP A 453 17.13 16.68 19.44
C TRP A 453 18.11 17.80 19.72
N ASP A 454 18.70 18.37 18.68
CA ASP A 454 19.52 19.57 18.71
C ASP A 454 18.74 20.74 18.10
N GLY A 455 18.25 21.63 18.96
CA GLY A 455 17.46 22.79 18.54
C GLY A 455 18.24 23.80 17.70
N SER A 456 19.57 23.90 17.91
CA SER A 456 20.43 24.82 17.16
C SER A 456 20.56 24.43 15.70
N ARG A 457 20.49 23.13 15.40
CA ARG A 457 20.63 22.54 14.06
C ARG A 457 19.29 22.06 13.50
N THR A 458 18.23 22.13 14.31
CA THR A 458 16.90 21.60 13.99
C THR A 458 16.96 20.14 13.50
N SER A 459 17.75 19.32 14.18
CA SER A 459 18.11 17.97 13.75
C SER A 459 18.02 16.97 14.89
N PHE A 460 17.56 15.75 14.56
CA PHE A 460 17.67 14.61 15.45
C PHE A 460 19.01 13.91 15.30
N TYR A 461 19.47 13.28 16.37
CA TYR A 461 20.71 12.50 16.40
C TYR A 461 20.57 11.25 17.27
N ASN A 462 21.45 10.28 17.03
CA ASN A 462 21.50 9.07 17.86
C ASN A 462 22.07 9.38 19.24
N LEU A 463 21.38 8.93 20.30
CA LEU A 463 21.95 8.94 21.65
C LEU A 463 23.05 7.88 21.78
N GLU A 464 23.97 8.06 22.72
CA GLU A 464 25.01 7.06 23.01
C GLU A 464 24.40 5.71 23.40
N LYS A 465 25.07 4.62 23.01
CA LYS A 465 24.51 3.26 23.14
C LYS A 465 24.12 2.90 24.58
N ASP A 466 24.90 3.32 25.57
CA ASP A 466 24.70 2.96 26.98
C ASP A 466 23.45 3.58 27.60
N ALA A 467 23.08 4.80 27.21
CA ALA A 467 21.88 5.47 27.71
C ALA A 467 20.58 4.82 27.20
N ASN A 468 20.63 4.17 26.04
CA ASN A 468 19.48 3.54 25.42
C ASN A 468 19.29 2.07 25.86
N GLU A 469 20.35 1.35 26.21
CA GLU A 469 20.22 -0.02 26.70
C GLU A 469 19.55 -0.05 28.08
N GLN A 470 19.89 0.88 28.97
CA GLN A 470 19.21 1.00 30.27
C GLN A 470 17.73 1.36 30.14
N SER A 471 17.36 2.22 29.19
CA SER A 471 15.95 2.58 28.97
C SER A 471 15.12 1.41 28.39
N LEU A 472 15.73 0.57 27.56
CA LEU A 472 15.09 -0.63 27.01
C LEU A 472 14.92 -1.72 28.09
N VAL A 473 15.93 -1.94 28.93
CA VAL A 473 15.84 -2.88 30.06
C VAL A 473 14.72 -2.46 31.01
N ASN A 474 14.65 -1.18 31.38
CA ASN A 474 13.59 -0.66 32.24
C ASN A 474 12.18 -0.76 31.61
N GLN A 475 12.06 -0.71 30.30
CA GLN A 475 10.78 -0.94 29.61
C GLN A 475 10.39 -2.42 29.52
N TYR A 476 11.36 -3.32 29.31
CA TYR A 476 11.11 -4.75 29.35
C TYR A 476 10.67 -5.19 30.75
N GLU A 477 11.31 -4.70 31.79
CA GLU A 477 10.93 -4.97 33.18
C GLU A 477 9.51 -4.45 33.50
N LYS A 478 9.16 -3.21 33.12
CA LYS A 478 7.80 -2.67 33.28
C LYS A 478 6.74 -3.44 32.51
N ASN A 479 7.07 -3.91 31.28
CA ASN A 479 6.15 -4.69 30.46
C ASN A 479 5.96 -6.11 31.05
N GLU A 480 6.98 -6.72 31.59
CA GLU A 480 6.88 -8.01 32.27
C GLU A 480 6.10 -7.89 33.59
N GLU A 481 6.30 -6.83 34.37
CA GLU A 481 5.50 -6.53 35.57
C GLU A 481 4.02 -6.30 35.23
N ALA A 482 3.75 -5.58 34.12
CA ALA A 482 2.37 -5.37 33.64
C ALA A 482 1.72 -6.66 33.15
N LYS A 483 2.47 -7.57 32.50
CA LYS A 483 1.99 -8.90 32.08
C LYS A 483 1.74 -9.80 33.28
N GLN A 484 2.61 -9.78 34.31
CA GLN A 484 2.42 -10.52 35.53
C GLN A 484 1.20 -9.99 36.32
N THR A 485 1.01 -8.68 36.36
CA THR A 485 -0.16 -8.07 37.02
C THR A 485 -1.47 -8.43 36.29
N ARG A 486 -1.46 -8.51 34.95
CA ARG A 486 -2.61 -9.01 34.18
C ARG A 486 -2.88 -10.49 34.42
N LYS A 487 -1.85 -11.35 34.37
CA LYS A 487 -1.99 -12.78 34.69
C LYS A 487 -2.51 -13.02 36.11
N ASN A 488 -2.06 -12.21 37.09
CA ASN A 488 -2.55 -12.31 38.46
C ASN A 488 -4.00 -11.83 38.59
N LYS A 489 -4.43 -10.81 37.86
CA LYS A 489 -5.83 -10.39 37.78
C LYS A 489 -6.71 -11.45 37.10
N GLU A 490 -6.25 -12.07 36.00
CA GLU A 490 -6.97 -13.15 35.33
C GLU A 490 -7.09 -14.40 36.22
N LYS A 491 -6.05 -14.75 36.98
CA LYS A 491 -6.13 -15.83 37.99
C LYS A 491 -7.11 -15.51 39.12
N SER A 492 -7.06 -14.28 39.67
CA SER A 492 -8.01 -13.89 40.71
C SER A 492 -9.46 -13.84 40.19
N PHE A 493 -9.66 -13.46 38.92
CA PHE A 493 -10.97 -13.47 38.28
C PHE A 493 -11.47 -14.91 38.02
N ALA A 494 -10.59 -15.82 37.63
CA ALA A 494 -10.91 -17.23 37.47
C ALA A 494 -11.20 -17.93 38.81
N GLU A 495 -10.48 -17.59 39.87
CA GLU A 495 -10.73 -18.10 41.22
C GLU A 495 -12.07 -17.56 41.79
N THR A 496 -12.40 -16.29 41.51
CA THR A 496 -13.69 -15.70 41.91
C THR A 496 -14.85 -16.25 41.09
N ALA A 497 -14.65 -16.49 39.80
CA ALA A 497 -15.65 -17.14 38.94
C ALA A 497 -15.86 -18.61 39.32
N GLY A 498 -14.79 -19.34 39.70
CA GLY A 498 -14.87 -20.72 40.18
C GLY A 498 -15.61 -20.84 41.51
N SER A 499 -15.49 -19.85 42.43
CA SER A 499 -16.25 -19.86 43.69
C SER A 499 -17.75 -19.56 43.47
N ILE A 500 -18.09 -18.73 42.50
CA ILE A 500 -19.50 -18.43 42.15
C ILE A 500 -20.19 -19.65 41.48
N VAL A 501 -19.44 -20.43 40.69
CA VAL A 501 -20.00 -21.64 40.05
C VAL A 501 -20.24 -22.76 41.05
N ASN A 502 -19.50 -22.83 42.14
CA ASN A 502 -19.71 -23.85 43.20
C ASN A 502 -20.86 -23.51 44.17
N GLU A 503 -21.47 -22.34 44.11
CA GLU A 503 -22.64 -21.92 44.91
C GLU A 503 -23.98 -22.08 44.13
N ILE A 504 -23.95 -22.52 42.89
CA ILE A 504 -25.16 -22.81 42.09
C ILE A 504 -25.31 -24.32 42.01
N ASP A 505 -26.12 -24.89 42.95
CA ASP A 505 -26.62 -26.25 42.87
C ASP A 505 -27.50 -26.40 41.63
N ILE A 506 -26.93 -26.99 40.56
CA ILE A 506 -27.69 -27.44 39.40
C ILE A 506 -27.81 -28.97 39.47
N GLU A 507 -28.60 -29.46 40.40
CA GLU A 507 -29.29 -30.74 40.27
C GLU A 507 -30.73 -30.44 39.83
N GLN A 508 -30.95 -30.46 38.51
CA GLN A 508 -32.16 -30.88 37.82
C GLN A 508 -32.16 -30.35 36.38
N ASP A 509 -32.31 -31.29 35.43
CA ASP A 509 -32.52 -31.11 34.00
C ASP A 509 -31.30 -31.18 33.07
N LEU A 510 -30.69 -32.38 32.95
CA LEU A 510 -30.06 -32.81 31.68
C LEU A 510 -30.03 -34.32 31.60
N VAL A 511 -31.19 -34.90 31.29
CA VAL A 511 -31.30 -36.26 30.73
C VAL A 511 -31.23 -36.10 29.21
N GLY A 512 -30.18 -36.64 28.59
CA GLY A 512 -30.15 -36.95 27.17
C GLY A 512 -29.27 -36.14 26.28
N LEU A 513 -27.95 -36.15 26.49
CA LEU A 513 -26.98 -35.86 25.41
C LEU A 513 -25.81 -36.83 25.56
N GLU A 514 -25.52 -37.58 24.50
CA GLU A 514 -24.35 -38.46 24.42
C GLU A 514 -23.04 -37.66 24.49
N PRO A 515 -21.96 -38.20 25.08
CA PRO A 515 -20.68 -37.54 25.17
C PRO A 515 -20.02 -37.44 23.80
N PRO A 516 -19.29 -36.33 23.51
CA PRO A 516 -18.51 -36.22 22.29
C PRO A 516 -17.35 -37.23 22.28
N PRO A 517 -16.90 -37.69 21.08
CA PRO A 517 -15.85 -38.68 20.95
C PRO A 517 -14.50 -38.13 21.48
N GLU A 518 -13.78 -39.04 22.13
CA GLU A 518 -12.42 -38.80 22.65
C GLU A 518 -11.48 -38.26 21.55
N ILE A 519 -10.81 -37.15 21.84
CA ILE A 519 -9.77 -36.62 21.01
C ILE A 519 -8.54 -37.52 21.18
N ALA A 520 -8.12 -38.13 20.08
CA ALA A 520 -6.94 -38.98 20.00
C ALA A 520 -5.66 -38.25 20.41
N GLU A 521 -4.74 -38.99 20.97
CA GLU A 521 -3.45 -38.67 21.55
C GLU A 521 -2.60 -37.72 20.69
N GLU A 522 -1.76 -36.90 21.36
CA GLU A 522 -0.77 -36.03 20.79
C GLU A 522 0.17 -36.74 19.79
N PRO A 523 0.52 -36.09 18.65
CA PRO A 523 1.46 -36.71 17.70
C PRO A 523 2.85 -36.83 18.34
N PRO A 524 3.61 -37.89 18.01
CA PRO A 524 4.92 -38.15 18.60
C PRO A 524 5.91 -37.04 18.21
N VAL A 525 6.72 -36.63 19.17
CA VAL A 525 7.85 -35.73 18.98
C VAL A 525 8.83 -36.40 18.02
N MET A 526 9.03 -35.79 16.85
CA MET A 526 10.03 -36.27 15.90
C MET A 526 11.45 -35.96 16.40
N ASP A 527 12.22 -37.01 16.59
CA ASP A 527 13.66 -36.94 16.86
C ASP A 527 14.40 -36.75 15.52
N PHE A 528 15.09 -35.64 15.38
CA PHE A 528 15.82 -35.25 14.16
C PHE A 528 17.29 -35.74 14.17
N SER A 529 17.68 -36.64 15.05
CA SER A 529 19.05 -37.09 15.17
C SER A 529 19.57 -37.94 13.99
N ASP A 530 18.68 -38.41 13.08
CA ASP A 530 19.03 -39.31 11.96
C ASP A 530 18.83 -38.70 10.55
N VAL A 531 18.72 -37.39 10.40
CA VAL A 531 18.64 -36.78 9.06
C VAL A 531 20.05 -36.65 8.47
N GLN A 532 20.44 -37.60 7.67
CA GLN A 532 21.59 -37.50 6.78
C GLN A 532 21.28 -36.52 5.65
N ILE A 533 22.03 -35.42 5.59
CA ILE A 533 22.00 -34.46 4.47
C ILE A 533 22.75 -35.10 3.30
N PRO A 534 22.13 -35.24 2.11
CA PRO A 534 22.82 -35.71 0.92
C PRO A 534 23.93 -34.74 0.53
N THR A 535 25.11 -35.28 0.19
CA THR A 535 26.22 -34.49 -0.32
C THR A 535 25.99 -34.12 -1.78
N ASP A 536 26.66 -33.04 -2.23
CA ASP A 536 26.44 -32.33 -3.52
C ASP A 536 26.62 -33.16 -4.82
N ASP A 537 26.89 -34.46 -4.74
CA ASP A 537 27.15 -35.32 -5.90
C ASP A 537 25.95 -36.20 -6.35
N GLU A 538 24.77 -36.06 -5.75
CA GLU A 538 23.60 -36.88 -6.10
C GLU A 538 22.39 -36.11 -6.67
N ILE A 539 22.56 -34.85 -7.10
CA ILE A 539 21.52 -34.09 -7.76
C ILE A 539 22.01 -33.68 -9.16
N PHE A 540 21.79 -34.56 -10.12
CA PHE A 540 21.69 -34.24 -11.54
C PHE A 540 20.30 -34.65 -12.04
#